data_9f0ffdcfb1c29116aebf2ba4978cde8a
#
_entry.id   9f0ffdcfb1c29116aebf2ba4978cde8a
#
_cell.length_a   1.000
_cell.length_b   1.000
_cell.length_c   1.000
_cell.angle_alpha   90.00
_cell.angle_beta   90.00
_cell.angle_gamma   90.00
#
_symmetry.space_group_name_H-M   'P 1'
#
loop_
_entity.id
_entity.type
_entity.pdbx_description
1 polymer ?
#
loop_
_entity_poly.entity_id
_entity_poly.type
_entity_poly.pdbx_seq_one_letter_code
_entity_poly.pdbx_strand_id
1 'polypeptide(L)'
;MPDKKNFEKYAKLLNPIDDLMFCKMAEHKDFCEEILRVILEDDRLTVLEAIPQWQGKNLTGRSVVLDAKCVTGDGRQINIEVQKADDDNHLKRARYNAAVLTTNVSQTGKRFEFIPDVCIVFISKFDIFDGGLPLYHIDKVVREPGQVIEDGLTEIFVNTVNYDGSKPARLMKLFTENDAYSNDEFPVTSELKSRLKSSEGGSRAMNEILEKLISDEKRESEKRGREEGIMLGKEEGMMLGKEEGAKMIAKTMIEEGLPTELIMRYTGLSEEAVAALQG
;
A
#
# COMPACT_ATOMS: atom_id res chain seq x y z
N MET A 1 -22.76 8.24 -14.09
CA MET A 1 -22.13 8.90 -12.91
C MET A 1 -22.97 8.58 -11.70
N PRO A 2 -22.41 8.15 -10.57
CA PRO A 2 -23.17 7.98 -9.35
C PRO A 2 -23.80 9.32 -8.94
N ASP A 3 -25.02 9.24 -8.45
CA ASP A 3 -25.85 10.42 -8.08
C ASP A 3 -25.18 11.20 -6.91
N LYS A 4 -25.06 12.53 -6.97
CA LYS A 4 -24.46 13.36 -5.92
C LYS A 4 -25.03 13.07 -4.52
N LYS A 5 -26.31 12.74 -4.42
CA LYS A 5 -26.94 12.31 -3.15
C LYS A 5 -26.36 11.01 -2.57
N ASN A 6 -25.82 10.12 -3.40
CA ASN A 6 -25.17 8.91 -2.91
C ASN A 6 -23.79 9.23 -2.31
N PHE A 7 -23.03 10.19 -2.86
CA PHE A 7 -21.72 10.58 -2.32
C PHE A 7 -21.83 11.17 -0.91
N GLU A 8 -22.80 12.06 -0.65
CA GLU A 8 -23.01 12.62 0.70
C GLU A 8 -23.34 11.53 1.73
N LYS A 9 -24.07 10.49 1.31
CA LYS A 9 -24.37 9.36 2.16
C LYS A 9 -23.12 8.52 2.45
N TYR A 10 -22.26 8.29 1.45
CA TYR A 10 -21.00 7.57 1.62
C TYR A 10 -20.01 8.35 2.49
N ALA A 11 -19.85 9.65 2.30
CA ALA A 11 -18.98 10.48 3.11
C ALA A 11 -19.31 10.41 4.62
N LYS A 12 -20.60 10.33 4.97
CA LYS A 12 -21.05 10.16 6.37
C LYS A 12 -20.73 8.80 6.97
N LEU A 13 -20.53 7.78 6.16
CA LEU A 13 -20.18 6.42 6.61
C LEU A 13 -18.67 6.22 6.81
N LEU A 14 -17.85 7.12 6.26
CA LEU A 14 -16.41 7.03 6.41
C LEU A 14 -15.97 7.32 7.84
N ASN A 15 -14.93 6.63 8.27
CA ASN A 15 -14.31 6.75 9.58
C ASN A 15 -12.79 6.87 9.41
N PRO A 16 -12.03 7.28 10.44
CA PRO A 16 -10.57 7.41 10.33
C PRO A 16 -9.83 6.14 9.92
N ILE A 17 -10.46 4.94 10.01
CA ILE A 17 -9.90 3.69 9.46
C ILE A 17 -10.05 3.58 7.94
N ASP A 18 -10.83 4.45 7.30
CA ASP A 18 -10.94 4.53 5.85
C ASP A 18 -9.88 5.48 5.32
N ASP A 19 -9.04 5.02 4.40
CA ASP A 19 -7.87 5.73 3.83
C ASP A 19 -8.19 7.19 3.49
N LEU A 20 -9.35 7.40 2.87
CA LEU A 20 -9.80 8.73 2.45
C LEU A 20 -9.97 9.70 3.62
N MET A 21 -10.65 9.25 4.66
CA MET A 21 -10.88 10.08 5.84
C MET A 21 -9.60 10.27 6.63
N PHE A 22 -8.79 9.21 6.76
CA PHE A 22 -7.48 9.28 7.39
C PHE A 22 -6.59 10.30 6.72
N CYS A 23 -6.40 10.19 5.39
CA CYS A 23 -5.57 11.12 4.62
C CYS A 23 -6.04 12.57 4.80
N LYS A 24 -7.37 12.80 4.83
CA LYS A 24 -7.91 14.16 5.06
C LYS A 24 -7.63 14.67 6.46
N MET A 25 -7.73 13.82 7.47
CA MET A 25 -7.39 14.19 8.85
C MET A 25 -5.89 14.39 9.02
N ALA A 26 -5.05 13.61 8.35
CA ALA A 26 -3.60 13.71 8.39
C ALA A 26 -3.02 14.99 7.73
N GLU A 27 -3.82 15.75 6.98
CA GLU A 27 -3.45 17.13 6.58
C GLU A 27 -3.23 18.05 7.81
N HIS A 28 -3.78 17.67 8.96
CA HIS A 28 -3.61 18.35 10.24
C HIS A 28 -2.55 17.62 11.06
N LYS A 29 -1.36 18.21 11.18
CA LYS A 29 -0.24 17.58 11.91
C LYS A 29 -0.59 17.25 13.36
N ASP A 30 -1.45 18.05 14.01
CA ASP A 30 -1.89 17.85 15.38
C ASP A 30 -2.69 16.55 15.56
N PHE A 31 -3.39 16.10 14.51
CA PHE A 31 -4.04 14.80 14.48
C PHE A 31 -3.01 13.66 14.49
N CYS A 32 -1.99 13.74 13.64
CA CYS A 32 -0.91 12.76 13.64
C CYS A 32 -0.15 12.78 14.98
N GLU A 33 0.06 13.95 15.57
CA GLU A 33 0.71 14.11 16.87
C GLU A 33 -0.09 13.43 17.99
N GLU A 34 -1.41 13.65 18.05
CA GLU A 34 -2.28 13.01 19.04
C GLU A 34 -2.24 11.48 18.93
N ILE A 35 -2.35 10.95 17.71
CA ILE A 35 -2.25 9.49 17.47
C ILE A 35 -0.89 8.95 17.91
N LEU A 36 0.19 9.59 17.49
CA LEU A 36 1.55 9.13 17.78
C LEU A 36 1.89 9.20 19.26
N ARG A 37 1.44 10.22 19.98
CA ARG A 37 1.58 10.29 21.44
C ARG A 37 0.94 9.12 22.14
N VAL A 38 -0.23 8.72 21.68
CA VAL A 38 -0.97 7.59 22.26
C VAL A 38 -0.30 6.25 21.96
N ILE A 39 0.05 6.02 20.68
CA ILE A 39 0.58 4.73 20.22
C ILE A 39 2.03 4.51 20.68
N LEU A 40 2.84 5.57 20.70
CA LEU A 40 4.25 5.53 21.13
C LEU A 40 4.41 5.78 22.64
N GLU A 41 3.32 6.00 23.36
CA GLU A 41 3.30 6.30 24.81
C GLU A 41 4.25 7.46 25.21
N ASP A 42 4.35 8.46 24.32
CA ASP A 42 5.24 9.63 24.51
C ASP A 42 4.45 10.94 24.46
N ASP A 43 3.99 11.41 25.59
CA ASP A 43 3.22 12.66 25.71
C ASP A 43 4.02 13.93 25.29
N ARG A 44 5.36 13.83 25.20
CA ARG A 44 6.23 14.94 24.77
C ARG A 44 6.55 14.94 23.30
N LEU A 45 6.15 13.90 22.58
CA LEU A 45 6.33 13.81 21.13
C LEU A 45 5.71 15.03 20.45
N THR A 46 6.44 15.63 19.52
CA THR A 46 5.95 16.71 18.66
C THR A 46 6.09 16.31 17.20
N VAL A 47 5.09 16.61 16.39
CA VAL A 47 5.14 16.44 14.95
C VAL A 47 5.44 17.79 14.30
N LEU A 48 6.59 17.86 13.64
CA LEU A 48 7.01 19.06 12.89
C LEU A 48 6.29 19.15 11.54
N GLU A 49 6.18 18.01 10.86
CA GLU A 49 5.60 17.90 9.53
C GLU A 49 4.78 16.60 9.41
N ALA A 50 3.62 16.70 8.77
CA ALA A 50 2.80 15.55 8.36
C ALA A 50 2.46 15.70 6.88
N ILE A 51 2.79 14.69 6.07
CA ILE A 51 2.58 14.66 4.62
C ILE A 51 1.68 13.46 4.31
N PRO A 52 0.37 13.69 4.11
CA PRO A 52 -0.52 12.62 3.66
C PRO A 52 -0.18 12.18 2.25
N GLN A 53 -0.41 10.92 1.93
CA GLN A 53 -0.14 10.30 0.63
C GLN A 53 1.29 10.57 0.12
N TRP A 54 2.26 10.51 1.03
CA TRP A 54 3.65 10.70 0.67
C TRP A 54 4.14 9.64 -0.30
N GLN A 55 4.79 10.09 -1.40
CA GLN A 55 5.29 9.20 -2.44
C GLN A 55 6.77 8.90 -2.25
N GLY A 56 7.07 7.67 -1.83
CA GLY A 56 8.43 7.14 -1.81
C GLY A 56 8.83 6.59 -3.17
N LYS A 57 9.81 7.23 -3.82
CA LYS A 57 10.28 6.81 -5.13
C LYS A 57 11.28 5.67 -5.01
N ASN A 58 11.10 4.64 -5.82
CA ASN A 58 12.10 3.60 -6.06
C ASN A 58 12.40 3.57 -7.57
N LEU A 59 13.64 3.90 -7.93
CA LEU A 59 14.05 4.01 -9.34
C LEU A 59 14.13 2.66 -10.04
N THR A 60 14.32 1.57 -9.29
CA THR A 60 14.56 0.21 -9.82
C THR A 60 13.48 -0.80 -9.44
N GLY A 61 12.49 -0.38 -8.64
CA GLY A 61 11.45 -1.27 -8.13
C GLY A 61 10.12 -0.55 -7.91
N ARG A 62 9.26 -1.19 -7.12
CA ARG A 62 7.95 -0.64 -6.78
C ARG A 62 8.09 0.60 -5.90
N SER A 63 7.55 1.73 -6.33
CA SER A 63 7.35 2.91 -5.48
C SER A 63 6.21 2.66 -4.48
N VAL A 64 6.18 3.42 -3.39
CA VAL A 64 5.11 3.35 -2.38
C VAL A 64 4.39 4.69 -2.26
N VAL A 65 3.13 4.61 -1.88
CA VAL A 65 2.38 5.75 -1.36
C VAL A 65 2.05 5.41 0.08
N LEU A 66 2.54 6.22 1.03
CA LEU A 66 2.26 6.07 2.45
C LEU A 66 1.05 6.93 2.81
N ASP A 67 0.15 6.42 3.65
CA ASP A 67 -1.06 7.15 4.03
C ASP A 67 -0.70 8.46 4.75
N ALA A 68 0.26 8.43 5.67
CA ALA A 68 0.90 9.63 6.19
C ALA A 68 2.38 9.39 6.53
N LYS A 69 3.24 10.34 6.12
CA LYS A 69 4.63 10.44 6.59
C LYS A 69 4.72 11.59 7.57
N CYS A 70 5.25 11.33 8.76
CA CYS A 70 5.49 12.34 9.79
C CYS A 70 6.99 12.50 10.07
N VAL A 71 7.39 13.73 10.41
CA VAL A 71 8.70 14.06 10.95
C VAL A 71 8.52 14.60 12.36
N THR A 72 9.16 14.00 13.32
CA THR A 72 9.07 14.39 14.74
C THR A 72 10.15 15.39 15.16
N GLY A 73 9.96 16.03 16.30
CA GLY A 73 10.89 17.02 16.85
C GLY A 73 12.29 16.46 17.18
N ASP A 74 12.39 15.17 17.46
CA ASP A 74 13.64 14.44 17.66
C ASP A 74 14.25 13.89 16.36
N GLY A 75 13.60 14.11 15.22
CA GLY A 75 14.12 13.76 13.89
C GLY A 75 13.69 12.39 13.38
N ARG A 76 12.92 11.60 14.15
CA ARG A 76 12.38 10.32 13.66
C ARG A 76 11.47 10.53 12.43
N GLN A 77 11.51 9.58 11.51
CA GLN A 77 10.65 9.55 10.34
C GLN A 77 9.60 8.46 10.53
N ILE A 78 8.34 8.84 10.61
CA ILE A 78 7.26 7.92 10.95
C ILE A 78 6.32 7.74 9.76
N ASN A 79 6.02 6.50 9.40
CA ASN A 79 4.90 6.16 8.53
C ASN A 79 3.72 5.74 9.40
N ILE A 80 2.57 6.38 9.21
CA ILE A 80 1.29 5.88 9.71
C ILE A 80 0.54 5.30 8.52
N GLU A 81 0.15 4.04 8.62
CA GLU A 81 -0.58 3.30 7.60
C GLU A 81 -1.91 2.82 8.18
N VAL A 82 -3.00 2.97 7.44
CA VAL A 82 -4.31 2.43 7.83
C VAL A 82 -4.75 1.35 6.85
N GLN A 83 -5.29 0.24 7.35
CA GLN A 83 -5.68 -0.89 6.52
C GLN A 83 -7.04 -1.46 6.95
N LYS A 84 -8.00 -1.45 6.04
CA LYS A 84 -9.36 -1.91 6.29
C LYS A 84 -9.58 -3.36 5.92
N ALA A 85 -8.96 -3.84 4.85
CA ALA A 85 -9.11 -5.18 4.32
C ALA A 85 -7.87 -6.04 4.61
N ASP A 86 -8.09 -7.31 4.96
CA ASP A 86 -7.03 -8.31 5.13
C ASP A 86 -6.86 -9.09 3.82
N ASP A 87 -6.24 -8.45 2.85
CA ASP A 87 -6.15 -8.91 1.45
C ASP A 87 -4.72 -9.03 0.92
N ASP A 88 -3.69 -8.75 1.74
CA ASP A 88 -2.28 -8.78 1.34
C ASP A 88 -1.39 -9.29 2.50
N ASN A 89 -0.09 -9.44 2.25
CA ASN A 89 0.89 -9.72 3.29
C ASN A 89 1.36 -8.42 3.96
N HIS A 90 0.65 -8.01 5.01
CA HIS A 90 0.84 -6.74 5.69
C HIS A 90 2.23 -6.61 6.35
N LEU A 91 2.81 -7.69 6.85
CA LEU A 91 4.18 -7.69 7.41
C LEU A 91 5.23 -7.41 6.33
N LYS A 92 5.07 -7.99 5.13
CA LYS A 92 5.96 -7.66 4.01
C LYS A 92 5.76 -6.23 3.52
N ARG A 93 4.52 -5.74 3.55
CA ARG A 93 4.20 -4.35 3.19
C ARG A 93 4.84 -3.38 4.17
N ALA A 94 4.68 -3.57 5.48
CA ALA A 94 5.31 -2.74 6.51
C ALA A 94 6.84 -2.71 6.34
N ARG A 95 7.47 -3.88 6.21
CA ARG A 95 8.91 -4.00 5.95
C ARG A 95 9.33 -3.25 4.68
N TYR A 96 8.55 -3.34 3.59
CA TYR A 96 8.87 -2.65 2.34
C TYR A 96 8.74 -1.14 2.48
N ASN A 97 7.70 -0.67 3.14
CA ASN A 97 7.50 0.75 3.44
C ASN A 97 8.66 1.31 4.26
N ALA A 98 9.11 0.58 5.30
CA ALA A 98 10.28 0.94 6.12
C ALA A 98 11.54 1.08 5.27
N ALA A 99 11.81 0.12 4.38
CA ALA A 99 12.99 0.14 3.50
C ALA A 99 12.96 1.35 2.54
N VAL A 100 11.81 1.60 1.90
CA VAL A 100 11.67 2.74 0.98
C VAL A 100 11.76 4.06 1.74
N LEU A 101 11.12 4.18 2.91
CA LEU A 101 11.22 5.39 3.74
C LEU A 101 12.66 5.63 4.14
N THR A 102 13.37 4.63 4.69
CA THR A 102 14.77 4.72 5.08
C THR A 102 15.67 5.20 3.92
N THR A 103 15.51 4.61 2.74
CA THR A 103 16.33 4.99 1.56
C THR A 103 16.06 6.42 1.09
N ASN A 104 14.80 6.88 1.16
CA ASN A 104 14.42 8.22 0.71
C ASN A 104 14.82 9.33 1.69
N VAL A 105 14.95 9.03 2.99
CA VAL A 105 15.37 10.02 4.00
C VAL A 105 16.88 10.00 4.24
N SER A 106 17.58 8.99 3.74
CA SER A 106 19.03 8.86 3.85
C SER A 106 19.75 9.82 2.90
N GLN A 107 20.78 10.50 3.40
CA GLN A 107 21.55 11.45 2.61
C GLN A 107 22.78 10.77 1.98
N THR A 108 22.94 10.94 0.67
CA THR A 108 24.11 10.41 -0.04
C THR A 108 25.43 10.91 0.55
N GLY A 109 26.38 9.99 0.79
CA GLY A 109 27.71 10.31 1.29
C GLY A 109 27.79 10.52 2.80
N LYS A 110 26.69 10.44 3.53
CA LYS A 110 26.70 10.44 5.01
C LYS A 110 27.03 9.04 5.53
N ARG A 111 27.62 8.99 6.74
CA ARG A 111 27.83 7.73 7.46
C ARG A 111 26.50 7.15 7.93
N PHE A 112 26.41 5.83 8.06
CA PHE A 112 25.18 5.13 8.47
C PHE A 112 24.66 5.57 9.86
N GLU A 113 25.52 6.01 10.76
CA GLU A 113 25.14 6.54 12.08
C GLU A 113 24.25 7.81 12.02
N PHE A 114 24.17 8.48 10.86
CA PHE A 114 23.33 9.65 10.63
C PHE A 114 22.04 9.35 9.87
N ILE A 115 21.74 8.07 9.61
CA ILE A 115 20.44 7.69 9.06
C ILE A 115 19.38 7.96 10.13
N PRO A 116 18.32 8.71 9.82
CA PRO A 116 17.25 8.95 10.79
C PRO A 116 16.57 7.66 11.21
N ASP A 117 16.17 7.57 12.46
CA ASP A 117 15.33 6.48 12.94
C ASP A 117 13.98 6.47 12.22
N VAL A 118 13.50 5.28 11.91
CA VAL A 118 12.25 5.06 11.18
C VAL A 118 11.28 4.30 12.06
N CYS A 119 10.04 4.75 12.11
CA CYS A 119 8.96 4.05 12.79
C CYS A 119 7.81 3.76 11.83
N ILE A 120 7.31 2.54 11.83
CA ILE A 120 6.12 2.12 11.12
C ILE A 120 5.00 1.91 12.12
N VAL A 121 3.95 2.70 12.03
CA VAL A 121 2.70 2.54 12.77
C VAL A 121 1.66 2.02 11.80
N PHE A 122 1.28 0.76 11.96
CA PHE A 122 0.31 0.08 11.10
C PHE A 122 -1.00 -0.13 11.85
N ILE A 123 -2.05 0.59 11.44
CA ILE A 123 -3.39 0.54 12.06
C ILE A 123 -4.30 -0.30 11.18
N SER A 124 -4.87 -1.39 11.72
CA SER A 124 -5.69 -2.32 10.96
C SER A 124 -7.09 -2.50 11.54
N LYS A 125 -8.04 -2.86 10.69
CA LYS A 125 -9.39 -3.27 11.10
C LYS A 125 -9.48 -4.77 11.47
N PHE A 126 -8.36 -5.44 11.61
CA PHE A 126 -8.22 -6.87 11.95
C PHE A 126 -6.97 -7.07 12.79
N ASP A 127 -6.89 -8.18 13.51
CA ASP A 127 -5.71 -8.55 14.30
C ASP A 127 -4.74 -9.36 13.44
N ILE A 128 -3.62 -8.77 13.00
CA ILE A 128 -2.63 -9.40 12.12
C ILE A 128 -1.98 -10.62 12.78
N PHE A 129 -1.89 -10.64 14.11
CA PHE A 129 -1.18 -11.67 14.86
C PHE A 129 -2.10 -12.68 15.56
N ASP A 130 -3.42 -12.47 15.51
CA ASP A 130 -4.41 -13.28 16.22
C ASP A 130 -4.12 -13.47 17.74
N GLY A 131 -3.37 -12.51 18.31
CA GLY A 131 -2.95 -12.56 19.72
C GLY A 131 -3.95 -11.94 20.70
N GLY A 132 -5.03 -11.33 20.22
CA GLY A 132 -6.08 -10.74 21.04
C GLY A 132 -5.69 -9.43 21.74
N LEU A 133 -4.56 -8.82 21.39
CA LEU A 133 -4.12 -7.54 21.94
C LEU A 133 -4.44 -6.38 20.99
N PRO A 134 -4.76 -5.19 21.50
CA PRO A 134 -5.03 -4.03 20.64
C PRO A 134 -3.77 -3.43 20.01
N LEU A 135 -2.58 -3.71 20.57
CA LEU A 135 -1.31 -3.17 20.11
C LEU A 135 -0.19 -4.20 20.29
N TYR A 136 0.70 -4.26 19.31
CA TYR A 136 1.88 -5.13 19.29
C TYR A 136 3.12 -4.31 18.91
N HIS A 137 4.22 -4.50 19.67
CA HIS A 137 5.55 -4.04 19.32
C HIS A 137 6.33 -5.18 18.69
N ILE A 138 7.08 -4.90 17.63
CA ILE A 138 7.95 -5.87 16.98
C ILE A 138 9.39 -5.52 17.31
N ASP A 139 10.05 -6.43 18.01
CA ASP A 139 11.46 -6.30 18.38
C ASP A 139 12.33 -7.21 17.51
N LYS A 140 13.54 -6.72 17.22
CA LYS A 140 14.60 -7.55 16.65
C LYS A 140 15.40 -8.18 17.78
N VAL A 141 15.56 -9.49 17.73
CA VAL A 141 16.24 -10.26 18.78
C VAL A 141 17.43 -11.00 18.20
N VAL A 142 18.60 -10.85 18.83
CA VAL A 142 19.73 -11.78 18.64
C VAL A 142 19.37 -13.07 19.33
N ARG A 143 19.07 -14.10 18.54
CA ARG A 143 18.45 -15.34 19.03
C ARG A 143 19.25 -16.05 20.11
N GLU A 144 20.58 -16.12 19.96
CA GLU A 144 21.45 -16.89 20.81
C GLU A 144 21.50 -16.36 22.26
N PRO A 145 21.74 -15.03 22.50
CA PRO A 145 21.68 -14.46 23.84
C PRO A 145 20.28 -14.02 24.26
N GLY A 146 19.28 -14.01 23.34
CA GLY A 146 17.94 -13.46 23.62
C GLY A 146 17.92 -11.93 23.77
N GLN A 147 18.92 -11.24 23.24
CA GLN A 147 19.07 -9.79 23.39
C GLN A 147 18.28 -9.03 22.33
N VAL A 148 17.43 -8.11 22.76
CA VAL A 148 16.79 -7.12 21.88
C VAL A 148 17.84 -6.13 21.39
N ILE A 149 17.80 -5.80 20.10
CA ILE A 149 18.67 -4.79 19.49
C ILE A 149 17.84 -3.60 18.98
N GLU A 150 18.37 -2.41 19.25
CA GLU A 150 17.85 -1.15 18.72
C GLU A 150 18.72 -0.72 17.55
N ASP A 151 18.18 -0.80 16.33
CA ASP A 151 18.88 -0.43 15.10
C ASP A 151 18.25 0.80 14.40
N GLY A 152 17.38 1.51 15.12
CA GLY A 152 16.67 2.69 14.61
C GLY A 152 15.42 2.36 13.79
N LEU A 153 15.00 1.08 13.71
CA LEU A 153 13.70 0.70 13.14
C LEU A 153 12.76 0.23 14.23
N THR A 154 11.62 0.90 14.36
CA THR A 154 10.50 0.51 15.23
C THR A 154 9.29 0.14 14.37
N GLU A 155 8.65 -0.99 14.67
CA GLU A 155 7.41 -1.41 14.01
C GLU A 155 6.33 -1.67 15.07
N ILE A 156 5.20 -0.97 14.94
CA ILE A 156 4.07 -1.08 15.87
C ILE A 156 2.81 -1.37 15.06
N PHE A 157 2.11 -2.42 15.46
CA PHE A 157 0.85 -2.82 14.86
C PHE A 157 -0.28 -2.58 15.86
N VAL A 158 -1.27 -1.80 15.43
CA VAL A 158 -2.45 -1.45 16.23
C VAL A 158 -3.69 -1.96 15.50
N ASN A 159 -4.63 -2.56 16.21
CA ASN A 159 -5.88 -2.97 15.58
C ASN A 159 -7.10 -2.38 16.27
N THR A 160 -8.20 -2.31 15.53
CA THR A 160 -9.45 -1.73 16.02
C THR A 160 -10.44 -2.77 16.52
N VAL A 161 -10.08 -4.07 16.50
CA VAL A 161 -10.98 -5.17 16.87
C VAL A 161 -10.87 -5.54 18.34
N ASN A 162 -9.65 -5.48 18.89
CA ASN A 162 -9.37 -5.87 20.26
C ASN A 162 -9.49 -4.67 21.20
N TYR A 163 -10.08 -4.91 22.38
CA TYR A 163 -10.31 -3.87 23.35
C TYR A 163 -10.01 -4.37 24.77
N ASP A 164 -8.97 -3.81 25.37
CA ASP A 164 -8.52 -4.11 26.72
C ASP A 164 -8.68 -2.94 27.72
N GLY A 165 -9.27 -1.83 27.25
CA GLY A 165 -9.43 -0.61 28.04
C GLY A 165 -8.20 0.29 28.06
N SER A 166 -7.09 -0.07 27.36
CA SER A 166 -5.92 0.79 27.22
C SER A 166 -6.22 2.06 26.42
N LYS A 167 -5.34 3.06 26.55
CA LYS A 167 -5.48 4.33 25.83
C LYS A 167 -5.48 4.14 24.31
N PRO A 168 -4.58 3.29 23.71
CA PRO A 168 -4.67 2.95 22.28
C PRO A 168 -6.00 2.31 21.90
N ALA A 169 -6.51 1.36 22.67
CA ALA A 169 -7.79 0.71 22.38
C ALA A 169 -8.97 1.70 22.42
N ARG A 170 -8.97 2.67 23.35
CA ARG A 170 -9.99 3.72 23.39
C ARG A 170 -9.88 4.68 22.20
N LEU A 171 -8.66 5.03 21.77
CA LEU A 171 -8.46 5.82 20.54
C LEU A 171 -8.99 5.08 19.31
N MET A 172 -8.73 3.78 19.20
CA MET A 172 -9.16 2.96 18.05
C MET A 172 -10.69 2.84 17.94
N LYS A 173 -11.44 3.05 18.99
CA LYS A 173 -12.91 3.20 18.89
C LYS A 173 -13.32 4.37 18.02
N LEU A 174 -12.63 5.52 18.13
CA LEU A 174 -12.90 6.68 17.28
C LEU A 174 -12.62 6.39 15.80
N PHE A 175 -11.76 5.42 15.52
CA PHE A 175 -11.40 5.02 14.15
C PHE A 175 -12.49 4.22 13.45
N THR A 176 -13.41 3.58 14.20
CA THR A 176 -14.42 2.68 13.63
C THR A 176 -15.87 3.05 13.94
N GLU A 177 -16.12 3.80 15.01
CA GLU A 177 -17.46 4.24 15.36
C GLU A 177 -18.02 5.24 14.36
N ASN A 178 -19.28 5.05 13.93
CA ASN A 178 -19.90 5.97 12.97
C ASN A 178 -20.27 7.31 13.60
N ASP A 179 -20.55 7.33 14.90
CA ASP A 179 -20.95 8.54 15.58
C ASP A 179 -19.77 9.52 15.72
N ALA A 180 -20.09 10.79 15.56
CA ALA A 180 -19.15 11.87 15.76
C ALA A 180 -19.57 12.64 17.02
N TYR A 181 -18.75 12.57 18.04
CA TYR A 181 -18.98 13.21 19.34
C TYR A 181 -17.66 13.81 19.85
N SER A 182 -17.76 14.80 20.74
CA SER A 182 -16.59 15.34 21.41
C SER A 182 -16.03 14.33 22.42
N ASN A 183 -14.72 14.14 22.39
CA ASN A 183 -14.01 13.27 23.32
C ASN A 183 -12.86 14.05 23.97
N ASP A 184 -12.95 14.26 25.28
CA ASP A 184 -11.97 15.05 26.04
C ASP A 184 -10.59 14.37 26.13
N GLU A 185 -10.53 13.04 25.96
CA GLU A 185 -9.27 12.30 25.97
C GLU A 185 -8.54 12.40 24.61
N PHE A 186 -9.30 12.55 23.52
CA PHE A 186 -8.78 12.66 22.15
C PHE A 186 -9.46 13.83 21.42
N PRO A 187 -9.22 15.08 21.88
CA PRO A 187 -9.96 16.23 21.41
C PRO A 187 -9.72 16.52 19.93
N VAL A 188 -8.50 16.39 19.43
CA VAL A 188 -8.15 16.70 18.04
C VAL A 188 -8.81 15.71 17.09
N THR A 189 -8.67 14.40 17.36
CA THR A 189 -9.27 13.33 16.54
C THR A 189 -10.80 13.47 16.50
N SER A 190 -11.43 13.67 17.66
CA SER A 190 -12.90 13.75 17.76
C SER A 190 -13.46 15.00 17.11
N GLU A 191 -12.80 16.14 17.26
CA GLU A 191 -13.22 17.41 16.63
C GLU A 191 -13.09 17.34 15.10
N LEU A 192 -11.97 16.87 14.59
CA LEU A 192 -11.76 16.72 13.15
C LEU A 192 -12.76 15.75 12.53
N LYS A 193 -12.99 14.61 13.18
CA LYS A 193 -14.00 13.64 12.76
C LYS A 193 -15.40 14.27 12.73
N SER A 194 -15.78 14.98 13.79
CA SER A 194 -17.07 15.69 13.86
C SER A 194 -17.21 16.73 12.75
N ARG A 195 -16.18 17.53 12.52
CA ARG A 195 -16.17 18.55 11.49
C ARG A 195 -16.34 17.96 10.09
N LEU A 196 -15.65 16.86 9.78
CA LEU A 196 -15.72 16.19 8.48
C LEU A 196 -17.08 15.52 8.25
N LYS A 197 -17.72 14.98 9.30
CA LYS A 197 -19.01 14.29 9.19
C LYS A 197 -20.24 15.20 9.24
N SER A 198 -20.18 16.32 9.97
CA SER A 198 -21.36 17.15 10.28
C SER A 198 -21.44 18.46 9.53
N SER A 199 -20.33 19.00 9.01
CA SER A 199 -20.35 20.26 8.29
C SER A 199 -20.60 20.08 6.79
N GLU A 200 -21.35 21.01 6.17
CA GLU A 200 -21.49 21.06 4.70
C GLU A 200 -20.12 21.18 4.02
N GLY A 201 -19.18 21.93 4.61
CA GLY A 201 -17.83 22.07 4.13
C GLY A 201 -17.02 20.77 4.23
N GLY A 202 -17.18 20.01 5.32
CA GLY A 202 -16.55 18.70 5.51
C GLY A 202 -17.07 17.67 4.49
N SER A 203 -18.38 17.56 4.34
CA SER A 203 -19.02 16.71 3.34
C SER A 203 -18.59 17.07 1.92
N ARG A 204 -18.43 18.36 1.61
CA ARG A 204 -17.96 18.83 0.30
C ARG A 204 -16.50 18.46 0.05
N ALA A 205 -15.61 18.67 1.03
CA ALA A 205 -14.21 18.29 0.92
C ALA A 205 -14.04 16.79 0.73
N MET A 206 -14.81 15.96 1.46
CA MET A 206 -14.82 14.51 1.30
C MET A 206 -15.32 14.08 -0.08
N ASN A 207 -16.35 14.73 -0.62
CA ASN A 207 -16.87 14.45 -1.95
C ASN A 207 -15.86 14.76 -3.06
N GLU A 208 -15.17 15.91 -2.97
CA GLU A 208 -14.13 16.30 -3.94
C GLU A 208 -12.98 15.27 -3.98
N ILE A 209 -12.58 14.75 -2.82
CA ILE A 209 -11.52 13.73 -2.74
C ILE A 209 -12.03 12.38 -3.29
N LEU A 210 -13.27 11.98 -2.96
CA LEU A 210 -13.89 10.77 -3.52
C LEU A 210 -13.96 10.82 -5.05
N GLU A 211 -14.39 11.95 -5.62
CA GLU A 211 -14.43 12.15 -7.07
C GLU A 211 -13.02 12.03 -7.69
N LYS A 212 -12.01 12.60 -7.04
CA LYS A 212 -10.62 12.49 -7.48
C LYS A 212 -10.12 11.06 -7.42
N LEU A 213 -10.33 10.34 -6.31
CA LEU A 213 -9.90 8.94 -6.17
C LEU A 213 -10.56 8.04 -7.21
N ILE A 214 -11.88 8.16 -7.41
CA ILE A 214 -12.59 7.38 -8.44
C ILE A 214 -12.02 7.67 -9.82
N SER A 215 -11.68 8.93 -10.11
CA SER A 215 -11.08 9.30 -11.40
C SER A 215 -9.66 8.74 -11.57
N ASP A 216 -8.86 8.77 -10.49
CA ASP A 216 -7.48 8.26 -10.49
C ASP A 216 -7.47 6.72 -10.57
N GLU A 217 -8.32 6.03 -9.81
CA GLU A 217 -8.46 4.56 -9.87
C GLU A 217 -8.93 4.09 -11.25
N LYS A 218 -9.88 4.81 -11.86
CA LYS A 218 -10.31 4.54 -13.23
C LYS A 218 -9.16 4.69 -14.21
N ARG A 219 -8.37 5.74 -14.11
CA ARG A 219 -7.21 5.99 -14.96
C ARG A 219 -6.12 4.91 -14.78
N GLU A 220 -5.87 4.49 -13.54
CA GLU A 220 -4.91 3.42 -13.26
C GLU A 220 -5.40 2.06 -13.75
N SER A 221 -6.69 1.77 -13.61
CA SER A 221 -7.31 0.54 -14.12
C SER A 221 -7.24 0.48 -15.65
N GLU A 222 -7.54 1.60 -16.33
CA GLU A 222 -7.42 1.71 -17.79
C GLU A 222 -5.95 1.53 -18.23
N LYS A 223 -4.98 2.09 -17.49
CA LYS A 223 -3.56 1.93 -17.77
C LYS A 223 -3.12 0.47 -17.60
N ARG A 224 -3.49 -0.18 -16.49
CA ARG A 224 -3.19 -1.61 -16.25
C ARG A 224 -3.79 -2.49 -17.34
N GLY A 225 -5.06 -2.31 -17.67
CA GLY A 225 -5.71 -3.07 -18.73
C GLY A 225 -5.05 -2.88 -20.09
N ARG A 226 -4.55 -1.68 -20.39
CA ARG A 226 -3.79 -1.41 -21.62
C ARG A 226 -2.42 -2.11 -21.62
N GLU A 227 -1.69 -2.07 -20.49
CA GLU A 227 -0.38 -2.73 -20.34
C GLU A 227 -0.52 -4.25 -20.45
N GLU A 228 -1.53 -4.84 -19.79
CA GLU A 228 -1.87 -6.27 -19.90
C GLU A 228 -2.25 -6.66 -21.34
N GLY A 229 -3.07 -5.86 -21.98
CA GLY A 229 -3.44 -6.09 -23.39
C GLY A 229 -2.25 -6.03 -24.34
N ILE A 230 -1.30 -5.10 -24.13
CA ILE A 230 -0.06 -5.02 -24.91
C ILE A 230 0.81 -6.26 -24.67
N MET A 231 0.93 -6.71 -23.41
CA MET A 231 1.74 -7.89 -23.05
C MET A 231 1.17 -9.16 -23.68
N LEU A 232 -0.15 -9.39 -23.55
CA LEU A 232 -0.83 -10.52 -24.15
C LEU A 232 -0.71 -10.50 -25.68
N GLY A 233 -0.95 -9.35 -26.32
CA GLY A 233 -0.83 -9.22 -27.76
C GLY A 233 0.62 -9.45 -28.27
N LYS A 234 1.63 -9.07 -27.47
CA LYS A 234 3.02 -9.35 -27.80
C LYS A 234 3.36 -10.84 -27.65
N GLU A 235 2.84 -11.52 -26.64
CA GLU A 235 3.03 -12.96 -26.45
C GLU A 235 2.36 -13.76 -27.56
N GLU A 236 1.10 -13.44 -27.88
CA GLU A 236 0.37 -14.06 -29.00
C GLU A 236 1.07 -13.82 -30.34
N GLY A 237 1.48 -12.57 -30.61
CA GLY A 237 2.21 -12.24 -31.83
C GLY A 237 3.55 -12.98 -31.94
N MET A 238 4.26 -13.18 -30.82
CA MET A 238 5.51 -13.94 -30.79
C MET A 238 5.29 -15.44 -30.99
N MET A 239 4.20 -16.00 -30.47
CA MET A 239 3.82 -17.40 -30.71
C MET A 239 3.44 -17.64 -32.17
N LEU A 240 2.57 -16.79 -32.72
CA LEU A 240 2.16 -16.86 -34.13
C LEU A 240 3.36 -16.68 -35.08
N GLY A 241 4.24 -15.72 -34.80
CA GLY A 241 5.45 -15.51 -35.59
C GLY A 241 6.43 -16.66 -35.56
N LYS A 242 6.57 -17.36 -34.43
CA LYS A 242 7.37 -18.59 -34.31
C LYS A 242 6.74 -19.74 -35.14
N GLU A 243 5.43 -19.92 -35.05
CA GLU A 243 4.72 -20.95 -35.77
C GLU A 243 4.79 -20.72 -37.31
N GLU A 244 4.55 -19.51 -37.76
CA GLU A 244 4.68 -19.14 -39.18
C GLU A 244 6.12 -19.29 -39.68
N GLY A 245 7.11 -18.86 -38.88
CA GLY A 245 8.53 -19.04 -39.19
C GLY A 245 8.91 -20.52 -39.30
N ALA A 246 8.42 -21.36 -38.38
CA ALA A 246 8.65 -22.81 -38.43
C ALA A 246 8.01 -23.44 -39.69
N LYS A 247 6.79 -23.02 -40.04
CA LYS A 247 6.12 -23.48 -41.29
C LYS A 247 6.87 -23.06 -42.55
N MET A 248 7.41 -21.84 -42.58
CA MET A 248 8.19 -21.35 -43.72
C MET A 248 9.51 -22.13 -43.88
N ILE A 249 10.23 -22.37 -42.78
CA ILE A 249 11.44 -23.21 -42.80
C ILE A 249 11.11 -24.63 -43.26
N ALA A 250 10.02 -25.21 -42.73
CA ALA A 250 9.59 -26.56 -43.10
C ALA A 250 9.29 -26.64 -44.61
N LYS A 251 8.61 -25.68 -45.22
CA LYS A 251 8.39 -25.63 -46.65
C LYS A 251 9.65 -25.65 -47.48
N THR A 252 10.64 -24.81 -47.11
CA THR A 252 11.94 -24.80 -47.76
C THR A 252 12.62 -26.16 -47.67
N MET A 253 12.61 -26.79 -46.48
CA MET A 253 13.21 -28.10 -46.27
C MET A 253 12.49 -29.24 -47.08
N ILE A 254 11.16 -29.12 -47.25
CA ILE A 254 10.37 -30.03 -48.10
C ILE A 254 10.79 -29.87 -49.58
N GLU A 255 10.90 -28.62 -50.08
CA GLU A 255 11.35 -28.34 -51.45
C GLU A 255 12.76 -28.84 -51.73
N GLU A 256 13.65 -28.85 -50.75
CA GLU A 256 15.02 -29.40 -50.80
C GLU A 256 15.06 -30.94 -50.65
N GLY A 257 13.90 -31.59 -50.43
CA GLY A 257 13.79 -33.04 -50.35
C GLY A 257 14.30 -33.68 -49.07
N LEU A 258 14.32 -32.92 -47.95
CA LEU A 258 14.74 -33.45 -46.67
C LEU A 258 13.72 -34.45 -46.09
N PRO A 259 14.18 -35.50 -45.36
CA PRO A 259 13.28 -36.45 -44.69
C PRO A 259 12.40 -35.76 -43.61
N THR A 260 11.13 -36.19 -43.52
CA THR A 260 10.13 -35.66 -42.57
C THR A 260 10.63 -35.63 -41.13
N GLU A 261 11.38 -36.66 -40.70
CA GLU A 261 11.96 -36.72 -39.33
C GLU A 261 12.95 -35.59 -39.03
N LEU A 262 13.74 -35.18 -40.04
CA LEU A 262 14.66 -34.03 -39.90
C LEU A 262 13.91 -32.72 -39.86
N ILE A 263 12.84 -32.56 -40.69
CA ILE A 263 12.00 -31.35 -40.69
C ILE A 263 11.37 -31.17 -39.33
N MET A 264 10.73 -32.20 -38.79
CA MET A 264 10.14 -32.16 -37.43
C MET A 264 11.17 -31.77 -36.36
N ARG A 265 12.37 -32.36 -36.41
CA ARG A 265 13.44 -32.09 -35.44
C ARG A 265 13.92 -30.64 -35.44
N TYR A 266 14.03 -30.02 -36.58
CA TYR A 266 14.55 -28.65 -36.70
C TYR A 266 13.49 -27.59 -36.56
N THR A 267 12.25 -27.88 -36.94
CA THR A 267 11.14 -26.90 -36.89
C THR A 267 10.27 -27.01 -35.64
N GLY A 268 10.30 -28.17 -34.97
CA GLY A 268 9.42 -28.48 -33.84
C GLY A 268 7.97 -28.73 -34.22
N LEU A 269 7.67 -28.82 -35.54
CA LEU A 269 6.31 -29.12 -36.05
C LEU A 269 6.00 -30.63 -35.88
N SER A 270 4.73 -30.93 -35.66
CA SER A 270 4.22 -32.31 -35.65
C SER A 270 4.27 -32.93 -37.04
N GLU A 271 4.25 -34.26 -37.11
CA GLU A 271 4.19 -35.00 -38.37
C GLU A 271 3.00 -34.62 -39.21
N GLU A 272 1.83 -34.43 -38.57
CA GLU A 272 0.59 -33.98 -39.22
C GLU A 272 0.74 -32.57 -39.82
N ALA A 273 1.43 -31.67 -39.10
CA ALA A 273 1.67 -30.32 -39.57
C ALA A 273 2.64 -30.30 -40.78
N VAL A 274 3.69 -31.15 -40.75
CA VAL A 274 4.62 -31.29 -41.89
C VAL A 274 3.91 -31.95 -43.11
N ALA A 275 3.08 -32.97 -42.90
CA ALA A 275 2.31 -33.62 -43.97
C ALA A 275 1.33 -32.66 -44.61
N ALA A 276 0.68 -31.79 -43.83
CA ALA A 276 -0.22 -30.73 -44.33
C ALA A 276 0.49 -29.67 -45.19
N LEU A 277 1.81 -29.54 -45.09
CA LEU A 277 2.62 -28.61 -45.90
C LEU A 277 3.14 -29.26 -47.21
N GLN A 278 3.05 -30.60 -47.31
CA GLN A 278 3.49 -31.37 -48.50
C GLN A 278 2.37 -31.56 -49.56
N GLY A 279 1.10 -31.32 -49.16
CA GLY A 279 -0.06 -31.43 -50.02
C GLY A 279 -0.52 -30.11 -50.55
#